data_6c8c434e5715b5a1e851700b65d2af50
#
_entry.id   6c8c434e5715b5a1e851700b65d2af50
#
_cell.length_a   1.000
_cell.length_b   1.000
_cell.length_c   1.000
_cell.angle_alpha   90.00
_cell.angle_beta   90.00
_cell.angle_gamma   90.00
#
_symmetry.space_group_name_H-M   'P 1'
#
loop_
_entity.id
_entity.type
_entity.pdbx_description
1 polymer ?
#
loop_
_entity_poly.entity_id
_entity_poly.type
_entity_poly.pdbx_seq_one_letter_code
_entity_poly.pdbx_strand_id
1 'polypeptide(L)'
;MTSSSDFHVTLLGTGVPTPRPDRFGPSTLVEVGNQRLLIDAGRGAAIRLYQVGVPMGSIDALLLTHYHSDHTSGIPDVWLTGWLQSHYGTRTKPLSVLGPVGAKELMSNLQKAYAADIKIRIADEKLPPEGAEMEVKEFNSDGAVYKKNGVTVIAFEVDHGDVIKPAYGYRIEYDGRSVVISGDTRFNENVIKHGLGADLLIHEVAIARPELMTEAYIQRIMAHHTTAREAGVVFARTGPKLAVYTHLVFLASKQVPSATIDDLIAETRQTYTGPLEVGEDLMCFEIGKTVSVHRT
;
A
#
# COMPACT_ATOMS: atom_id res chain seq x y z
N MET A 1 32.82 3.86 1.95
CA MET A 1 31.48 4.49 2.08
C MET A 1 30.56 3.72 1.15
N THR A 2 29.67 2.90 1.69
CA THR A 2 28.61 2.27 0.90
C THR A 2 27.67 3.39 0.48
N SER A 3 27.53 3.64 -0.83
CA SER A 3 26.52 4.57 -1.31
C SER A 3 25.16 4.06 -0.80
N SER A 4 24.36 4.93 -0.18
CA SER A 4 22.99 4.56 0.16
C SER A 4 22.29 4.07 -1.09
N SER A 5 21.44 3.05 -0.96
CA SER A 5 20.60 2.57 -2.06
C SER A 5 19.71 3.72 -2.56
N ASP A 6 19.39 3.70 -3.84
CA ASP A 6 18.40 4.59 -4.46
C ASP A 6 17.03 3.91 -4.58
N PHE A 7 16.77 2.89 -3.78
CA PHE A 7 15.51 2.18 -3.74
C PHE A 7 15.10 1.93 -2.27
N HIS A 8 14.12 2.71 -1.81
CA HIS A 8 13.57 2.64 -0.46
C HIS A 8 12.06 2.38 -0.50
N VAL A 9 11.59 1.66 0.50
CA VAL A 9 10.16 1.41 0.71
C VAL A 9 9.81 1.74 2.15
N THR A 10 8.85 2.63 2.37
CA THR A 10 8.37 3.01 3.71
C THR A 10 6.91 2.63 3.87
N LEU A 11 6.59 1.85 4.89
CA LEU A 11 5.22 1.57 5.29
C LEU A 11 4.66 2.81 6.00
N LEU A 12 3.85 3.60 5.32
CA LEU A 12 3.21 4.78 5.92
C LEU A 12 2.05 4.40 6.84
N GLY A 13 1.37 3.31 6.52
CA GLY A 13 0.29 2.76 7.32
C GLY A 13 0.16 1.26 7.13
N THR A 14 0.04 0.54 8.23
CA THR A 14 -0.02 -0.94 8.29
C THR A 14 -1.32 -1.44 8.91
N GLY A 15 -2.26 -0.52 9.17
CA GLY A 15 -3.54 -0.79 9.80
C GLY A 15 -4.60 -1.28 8.82
N VAL A 16 -5.82 -1.29 9.29
CA VAL A 16 -7.03 -1.84 8.68
C VAL A 16 -8.17 -0.81 8.80
N PRO A 17 -9.42 -1.08 8.37
CA PRO A 17 -10.53 -0.11 8.47
C PRO A 17 -10.74 0.46 9.89
N THR A 18 -10.46 -0.33 10.94
CA THR A 18 -10.59 0.12 12.32
C THR A 18 -9.52 1.17 12.65
N PRO A 19 -9.89 2.41 13.03
CA PRO A 19 -8.94 3.47 13.31
C PRO A 19 -8.12 3.17 14.57
N ARG A 20 -6.81 3.30 14.45
CA ARG A 20 -5.84 3.16 15.54
C ARG A 20 -4.83 4.30 15.50
N PRO A 21 -4.37 4.81 16.64
CA PRO A 21 -3.36 5.87 16.67
C PRO A 21 -1.95 5.37 16.33
N ASP A 22 -1.68 4.09 16.55
CA ASP A 22 -0.39 3.43 16.34
C ASP A 22 -0.24 2.80 14.94
N ARG A 23 -1.37 2.56 14.22
CA ARG A 23 -1.40 2.00 12.88
C ARG A 23 -2.41 2.73 12.02
N PHE A 24 -1.92 3.49 11.05
CA PHE A 24 -2.76 4.24 10.12
C PHE A 24 -3.25 3.33 8.98
N GLY A 25 -4.19 3.83 8.19
CA GLY A 25 -4.74 3.10 7.04
C GLY A 25 -3.66 2.74 6.01
N PRO A 26 -3.85 1.66 5.24
CA PRO A 26 -2.86 1.13 4.31
C PRO A 26 -2.32 2.20 3.36
N SER A 27 -1.02 2.37 3.36
CA SER A 27 -0.31 3.25 2.44
C SER A 27 1.17 2.90 2.45
N THR A 28 1.78 2.80 1.29
CA THR A 28 3.21 2.47 1.15
C THR A 28 3.87 3.47 0.20
N LEU A 29 4.92 4.14 0.68
CA LEU A 29 5.77 5.00 -0.14
C LEU A 29 6.91 4.19 -0.74
N VAL A 30 7.11 4.31 -2.04
CA VAL A 30 8.25 3.73 -2.75
C VAL A 30 9.06 4.86 -3.38
N GLU A 31 10.27 5.08 -2.88
CA GLU A 31 11.24 6.01 -3.44
C GLU A 31 12.29 5.20 -4.21
N VAL A 32 12.31 5.35 -5.52
CA VAL A 32 13.13 4.50 -6.39
C VAL A 32 13.72 5.31 -7.55
N GLY A 33 15.05 5.33 -7.62
CA GLY A 33 15.76 6.25 -8.50
C GLY A 33 15.36 7.69 -8.16
N ASN A 34 14.76 8.39 -9.13
CA ASN A 34 14.23 9.74 -8.92
C ASN A 34 12.68 9.77 -8.97
N GLN A 35 12.02 8.66 -8.67
CA GLN A 35 10.56 8.57 -8.64
C GLN A 35 10.05 8.32 -7.22
N ARG A 36 8.92 8.92 -6.89
CA ARG A 36 8.14 8.70 -5.67
C ARG A 36 6.78 8.18 -6.02
N LEU A 37 6.53 6.93 -5.69
CA LEU A 37 5.27 6.25 -5.92
C LEU A 37 4.57 6.03 -4.59
N LEU A 38 3.29 6.39 -4.53
CA LEU A 38 2.44 6.11 -3.38
C LEU A 38 1.48 4.98 -3.74
N ILE A 39 1.56 3.87 -3.01
CA ILE A 39 0.66 2.73 -3.19
C ILE A 39 -0.40 2.82 -2.11
N ASP A 40 -1.64 3.06 -2.52
CA ASP A 40 -2.78 3.42 -1.69
C ASP A 40 -2.56 4.70 -0.85
N ALA A 41 -3.65 5.31 -0.44
CA ALA A 41 -3.65 6.46 0.44
C ALA A 41 -4.77 6.30 1.46
N GLY A 42 -4.50 5.46 2.45
CA GLY A 42 -5.40 5.24 3.57
C GLY A 42 -5.44 6.43 4.53
N ARG A 43 -6.26 6.29 5.56
CA ARG A 43 -6.42 7.33 6.58
C ARG A 43 -5.08 7.73 7.19
N GLY A 44 -4.76 9.02 7.11
CA GLY A 44 -3.55 9.61 7.68
C GLY A 44 -2.30 9.52 6.81
N ALA A 45 -2.39 9.08 5.56
CA ALA A 45 -1.25 9.01 4.63
C ALA A 45 -0.50 10.35 4.53
N ALA A 46 -1.23 11.49 4.45
CA ALA A 46 -0.63 12.82 4.41
C ALA A 46 0.18 13.14 5.69
N ILE A 47 -0.32 12.75 6.86
CA ILE A 47 0.39 12.93 8.14
C ILE A 47 1.69 12.10 8.16
N ARG A 48 1.63 10.87 7.68
CA ARG A 48 2.81 9.99 7.61
C ARG A 48 3.85 10.47 6.60
N LEU A 49 3.42 10.97 5.43
CA LEU A 49 4.32 11.63 4.47
C LEU A 49 5.02 12.83 5.09
N TYR A 50 4.28 13.65 5.86
CA TYR A 50 4.87 14.76 6.62
C TYR A 50 5.93 14.27 7.62
N GLN A 51 5.65 13.23 8.39
CA GLN A 51 6.56 12.69 9.41
C GLN A 51 7.87 12.16 8.79
N VAL A 52 7.82 11.55 7.60
CA VAL A 52 9.02 11.09 6.88
C VAL A 52 9.67 12.18 6.03
N GLY A 53 9.18 13.42 6.10
CA GLY A 53 9.76 14.57 5.40
C GLY A 53 9.57 14.56 3.89
N VAL A 54 8.60 13.81 3.37
CA VAL A 54 8.32 13.73 1.94
C VAL A 54 7.18 14.68 1.56
N PRO A 55 7.45 15.70 0.73
CA PRO A 55 6.40 16.61 0.26
C PRO A 55 5.36 15.88 -0.58
N MET A 56 4.07 16.03 -0.25
CA MET A 56 2.97 15.42 -0.99
C MET A 56 2.92 15.89 -2.46
N GLY A 57 3.35 17.13 -2.72
CA GLY A 57 3.47 17.65 -4.08
C GLY A 57 4.55 16.98 -4.93
N SER A 58 5.47 16.24 -4.31
CA SER A 58 6.55 15.52 -4.99
C SER A 58 6.20 14.09 -5.39
N ILE A 59 5.00 13.60 -5.06
CA ILE A 59 4.53 12.28 -5.47
C ILE A 59 4.35 12.27 -6.99
N ASP A 60 5.06 11.37 -7.66
CA ASP A 60 5.00 11.22 -9.12
C ASP A 60 3.75 10.47 -9.58
N ALA A 61 3.31 9.48 -8.81
CA ALA A 61 2.09 8.74 -9.09
C ALA A 61 1.49 8.12 -7.82
N LEU A 62 0.16 8.14 -7.73
CA LEU A 62 -0.64 7.36 -6.81
C LEU A 62 -1.12 6.08 -7.53
N LEU A 63 -0.90 4.92 -6.93
CA LEU A 63 -1.35 3.63 -7.45
C LEU A 63 -2.36 3.03 -6.47
N LEU A 64 -3.51 2.60 -6.98
CA LEU A 64 -4.58 2.03 -6.17
C LEU A 64 -4.64 0.51 -6.34
N THR A 65 -4.69 -0.22 -5.21
CA THR A 65 -4.86 -1.67 -5.23
C THR A 65 -6.32 -2.06 -5.45
N HIS A 66 -7.22 -1.46 -4.72
CA HIS A 66 -8.68 -1.64 -4.79
C HIS A 66 -9.42 -0.45 -4.14
N TYR A 67 -10.75 -0.54 -3.93
CA TYR A 67 -11.57 0.61 -3.56
C TYR A 67 -12.16 0.58 -2.15
N HIS A 68 -11.66 -0.25 -1.24
CA HIS A 68 -12.04 -0.12 0.16
C HIS A 68 -11.65 1.24 0.73
N SER A 69 -12.46 1.75 1.65
CA SER A 69 -12.29 3.11 2.16
C SER A 69 -11.01 3.32 2.96
N ASP A 70 -10.50 2.28 3.61
CA ASP A 70 -9.24 2.36 4.34
C ASP A 70 -8.01 2.50 3.43
N HIS A 71 -8.11 2.12 2.14
CA HIS A 71 -7.08 2.33 1.11
C HIS A 71 -7.21 3.67 0.38
N THR A 72 -8.38 4.33 0.47
CA THR A 72 -8.70 5.50 -0.38
C THR A 72 -9.06 6.76 0.39
N SER A 73 -9.40 6.66 1.68
CA SER A 73 -9.93 7.79 2.48
C SER A 73 -8.95 8.95 2.68
N GLY A 74 -7.65 8.74 2.54
CA GLY A 74 -6.63 9.79 2.61
C GLY A 74 -6.29 10.47 1.28
N ILE A 75 -6.87 10.01 0.16
CA ILE A 75 -6.59 10.57 -1.18
C ILE A 75 -6.84 12.08 -1.23
N PRO A 76 -7.97 12.61 -0.76
CA PRO A 76 -8.23 14.04 -0.80
C PRO A 76 -7.17 14.87 -0.06
N ASP A 77 -6.72 14.39 1.08
CA ASP A 77 -5.73 15.07 1.90
C ASP A 77 -4.36 15.12 1.20
N VAL A 78 -3.86 14.00 0.68
CA VAL A 78 -2.61 13.94 -0.09
C VAL A 78 -2.71 14.80 -1.37
N TRP A 79 -3.82 14.69 -2.10
CA TRP A 79 -4.04 15.40 -3.35
C TRP A 79 -4.08 16.92 -3.16
N LEU A 80 -4.96 17.40 -2.28
CA LEU A 80 -5.17 18.84 -2.09
C LEU A 80 -4.00 19.50 -1.36
N THR A 81 -3.47 18.88 -0.29
CA THR A 81 -2.29 19.39 0.40
C THR A 81 -1.06 19.44 -0.53
N GLY A 82 -0.92 18.45 -1.42
CA GLY A 82 0.15 18.45 -2.42
C GLY A 82 0.09 19.59 -3.42
N TRP A 83 -1.08 20.20 -3.63
CA TRP A 83 -1.30 21.35 -4.50
C TRP A 83 -1.05 22.70 -3.81
N LEU A 84 -1.22 22.78 -2.48
CA LEU A 84 -1.07 24.04 -1.75
C LEU A 84 0.32 24.65 -1.90
N GLN A 85 0.40 25.99 -1.85
CA GLN A 85 1.67 26.71 -1.86
C GLN A 85 2.34 26.65 -0.47
N SER A 86 2.98 25.53 -0.19
CA SER A 86 3.72 25.28 1.04
C SER A 86 4.94 24.41 0.73
N HIS A 87 5.87 24.27 1.69
CA HIS A 87 7.03 23.40 1.51
C HIS A 87 6.68 21.91 1.39
N TYR A 88 5.44 21.50 1.69
CA TYR A 88 4.91 20.15 1.47
C TYR A 88 4.03 20.01 0.23
N GLY A 89 3.72 21.09 -0.43
CA GLY A 89 2.85 21.13 -1.60
C GLY A 89 3.61 21.52 -2.87
N THR A 90 3.11 22.58 -3.52
CA THR A 90 3.67 23.21 -4.75
C THR A 90 3.53 22.39 -6.04
N ARG A 91 2.64 21.40 -6.07
CA ARG A 91 2.35 20.70 -7.33
C ARG A 91 1.61 21.64 -8.30
N THR A 92 2.18 21.83 -9.49
CA THR A 92 1.64 22.69 -10.54
C THR A 92 1.13 21.93 -11.76
N LYS A 93 1.17 20.61 -11.71
CA LYS A 93 0.71 19.69 -12.76
C LYS A 93 -0.32 18.72 -12.18
N PRO A 94 -1.15 18.04 -13.00
CA PRO A 94 -2.08 17.03 -12.50
C PRO A 94 -1.39 15.94 -11.69
N LEU A 95 -2.06 15.47 -10.63
CA LEU A 95 -1.65 14.26 -9.93
C LEU A 95 -1.90 13.04 -10.84
N SER A 96 -0.84 12.30 -11.14
CA SER A 96 -1.00 11.04 -11.87
C SER A 96 -1.58 9.95 -10.96
N VAL A 97 -2.68 9.34 -11.39
CA VAL A 97 -3.34 8.25 -10.66
C VAL A 97 -3.45 7.02 -11.57
N LEU A 98 -2.95 5.89 -11.10
CA LEU A 98 -3.09 4.61 -11.77
C LEU A 98 -3.93 3.69 -10.89
N GLY A 99 -4.95 3.08 -11.44
CA GLY A 99 -5.82 2.17 -10.69
C GLY A 99 -6.60 1.23 -11.59
N PRO A 100 -7.21 0.21 -11.02
CA PRO A 100 -8.11 -0.65 -11.79
C PRO A 100 -9.33 0.13 -12.26
N VAL A 101 -10.16 -0.49 -13.12
CA VAL A 101 -11.44 0.09 -13.57
C VAL A 101 -12.27 0.58 -12.38
N GLY A 102 -12.75 1.82 -12.45
CA GLY A 102 -13.43 2.55 -11.36
C GLY A 102 -12.61 3.72 -10.81
N ALA A 103 -11.29 3.77 -11.06
CA ALA A 103 -10.44 4.89 -10.61
C ALA A 103 -10.89 6.24 -11.18
N LYS A 104 -11.26 6.30 -12.44
CA LYS A 104 -11.76 7.53 -13.08
C LYS A 104 -13.02 8.04 -12.42
N GLU A 105 -13.95 7.16 -12.10
CA GLU A 105 -15.19 7.52 -11.44
C GLU A 105 -14.92 8.07 -10.03
N LEU A 106 -14.13 7.36 -9.23
CA LEU A 106 -13.74 7.78 -7.88
C LEU A 106 -13.08 9.16 -7.91
N MET A 107 -12.05 9.35 -8.74
CA MET A 107 -11.32 10.62 -8.82
C MET A 107 -12.21 11.76 -9.32
N SER A 108 -13.05 11.52 -10.34
CA SER A 108 -14.01 12.52 -10.83
C SER A 108 -15.00 12.95 -9.74
N ASN A 109 -15.47 12.02 -8.92
CA ASN A 109 -16.39 12.33 -7.83
C ASN A 109 -15.70 13.08 -6.69
N LEU A 110 -14.44 12.77 -6.37
CA LEU A 110 -13.63 13.55 -5.43
C LEU A 110 -13.42 15.00 -5.93
N GLN A 111 -13.08 15.19 -7.20
CA GLN A 111 -12.96 16.55 -7.77
C GLN A 111 -14.26 17.35 -7.67
N LYS A 112 -15.42 16.72 -7.90
CA LYS A 112 -16.72 17.35 -7.71
C LYS A 112 -16.99 17.67 -6.24
N ALA A 113 -16.67 16.77 -5.32
CA ALA A 113 -16.87 16.97 -3.89
C ALA A 113 -16.08 18.16 -3.34
N TYR A 114 -14.86 18.39 -3.85
CA TYR A 114 -13.99 19.49 -3.43
C TYR A 114 -14.01 20.71 -4.37
N ALA A 115 -14.93 20.77 -5.33
CA ALA A 115 -14.99 21.85 -6.32
C ALA A 115 -15.11 23.25 -5.68
N ALA A 116 -15.79 23.39 -4.54
CA ALA A 116 -15.91 24.67 -3.83
C ALA A 116 -14.55 25.12 -3.25
N ASP A 117 -13.82 24.22 -2.58
CA ASP A 117 -12.47 24.52 -2.04
C ASP A 117 -11.50 24.88 -3.17
N ILE A 118 -11.47 24.10 -4.25
CA ILE A 118 -10.62 24.36 -5.43
C ILE A 118 -10.91 25.74 -6.01
N LYS A 119 -12.18 26.10 -6.20
CA LYS A 119 -12.58 27.41 -6.72
C LYS A 119 -12.13 28.56 -5.80
N ILE A 120 -12.27 28.39 -4.49
CA ILE A 120 -11.85 29.41 -3.50
C ILE A 120 -10.35 29.61 -3.59
N ARG A 121 -9.55 28.55 -3.56
CA ARG A 121 -8.08 28.65 -3.57
C ARG A 121 -7.52 29.23 -4.88
N ILE A 122 -8.11 28.89 -6.02
CA ILE A 122 -7.76 29.52 -7.31
C ILE A 122 -8.04 31.02 -7.26
N ALA A 123 -9.20 31.42 -6.73
CA ALA A 123 -9.60 32.82 -6.69
C ALA A 123 -8.82 33.65 -5.66
N ASP A 124 -8.58 33.10 -4.48
CA ASP A 124 -7.94 33.79 -3.34
C ASP A 124 -6.42 33.66 -3.36
N GLU A 125 -5.92 32.43 -3.32
CA GLU A 125 -4.50 32.12 -3.23
C GLU A 125 -3.77 32.12 -4.59
N LYS A 126 -4.52 32.26 -5.70
CA LYS A 126 -3.98 32.26 -7.09
C LYS A 126 -3.23 30.96 -7.43
N LEU A 127 -3.64 29.84 -6.84
CA LEU A 127 -3.03 28.55 -7.13
C LEU A 127 -3.27 28.15 -8.59
N PRO A 128 -2.29 27.47 -9.24
CA PRO A 128 -2.45 27.01 -10.62
C PRO A 128 -3.54 25.95 -10.72
N PRO A 129 -4.58 26.14 -11.56
CA PRO A 129 -5.69 25.18 -11.67
C PRO A 129 -5.26 23.76 -12.02
N GLU A 130 -4.24 23.61 -12.83
CA GLU A 130 -3.70 22.33 -13.28
C GLU A 130 -3.20 21.46 -12.11
N GLY A 131 -2.71 22.10 -11.04
CA GLY A 131 -2.28 21.38 -9.82
C GLY A 131 -3.43 20.73 -9.06
N ALA A 132 -4.67 21.18 -9.24
CA ALA A 132 -5.86 20.57 -8.68
C ALA A 132 -6.45 19.47 -9.57
N GLU A 133 -5.89 19.24 -10.75
CA GLU A 133 -6.36 18.18 -11.65
C GLU A 133 -5.77 16.81 -11.27
N MET A 134 -6.44 15.74 -11.71
CA MET A 134 -5.95 14.38 -11.62
C MET A 134 -5.95 13.73 -13.01
N GLU A 135 -4.80 13.22 -13.43
CA GLU A 135 -4.66 12.42 -14.66
C GLU A 135 -4.79 10.94 -14.30
N VAL A 136 -5.91 10.30 -14.70
CA VAL A 136 -6.24 8.94 -14.29
C VAL A 136 -6.05 7.95 -15.44
N LYS A 137 -5.23 6.96 -15.22
CA LYS A 137 -5.05 5.79 -16.08
C LYS A 137 -5.64 4.56 -15.43
N GLU A 138 -6.58 3.91 -16.09
CA GLU A 138 -7.15 2.63 -15.65
C GLU A 138 -6.53 1.45 -16.38
N PHE A 139 -6.48 0.33 -15.68
CA PHE A 139 -6.11 -0.98 -16.22
C PHE A 139 -7.09 -2.07 -15.75
N ASN A 140 -7.15 -3.18 -16.46
CA ASN A 140 -8.08 -4.28 -16.21
C ASN A 140 -7.46 -5.68 -16.43
N SER A 141 -6.14 -5.75 -16.45
CA SER A 141 -5.38 -6.99 -16.65
C SER A 141 -3.97 -6.86 -16.11
N ASP A 142 -3.32 -8.00 -15.90
CA ASP A 142 -1.91 -8.05 -15.53
C ASP A 142 -1.04 -7.36 -16.60
N GLY A 143 -0.05 -6.62 -16.14
CA GLY A 143 0.92 -6.00 -17.03
C GLY A 143 1.57 -4.74 -16.47
N ALA A 144 2.50 -4.19 -17.25
CA ALA A 144 3.19 -2.96 -16.87
C ALA A 144 2.26 -1.74 -16.99
N VAL A 145 1.96 -1.13 -15.84
CA VAL A 145 1.08 0.05 -15.73
C VAL A 145 1.84 1.37 -15.63
N TYR A 146 3.12 1.31 -15.21
CA TYR A 146 4.02 2.46 -15.11
C TYR A 146 5.40 2.11 -15.63
N LYS A 147 5.97 2.98 -16.47
CA LYS A 147 7.36 2.89 -16.93
C LYS A 147 7.94 4.29 -17.04
N LYS A 148 8.96 4.60 -16.22
CA LYS A 148 9.64 5.90 -16.26
C LYS A 148 11.00 5.82 -15.58
N ASN A 149 12.03 6.39 -16.21
CA ASN A 149 13.37 6.51 -15.65
C ASN A 149 13.97 5.18 -15.12
N GLY A 150 13.76 4.09 -15.85
CA GLY A 150 14.24 2.76 -15.46
C GLY A 150 13.33 2.01 -14.47
N VAL A 151 12.36 2.69 -13.86
CA VAL A 151 11.37 2.07 -12.99
C VAL A 151 10.26 1.45 -13.82
N THR A 152 9.91 0.21 -13.54
CA THR A 152 8.73 -0.47 -14.09
C THR A 152 7.84 -0.94 -12.95
N VAL A 153 6.54 -0.64 -13.04
CA VAL A 153 5.53 -1.21 -12.14
C VAL A 153 4.60 -2.12 -12.93
N ILE A 154 4.49 -3.35 -12.48
CA ILE A 154 3.61 -4.37 -13.02
C ILE A 154 2.46 -4.55 -12.04
N ALA A 155 1.23 -4.29 -12.47
CA ALA A 155 0.04 -4.68 -11.75
C ALA A 155 -0.29 -6.14 -12.03
N PHE A 156 -0.76 -6.87 -11.04
CA PHE A 156 -1.24 -8.24 -11.20
C PHE A 156 -2.50 -8.46 -10.37
N GLU A 157 -3.49 -9.10 -10.98
CA GLU A 157 -4.78 -9.36 -10.34
C GLU A 157 -4.60 -10.28 -9.13
N VAL A 158 -5.29 -9.95 -8.03
CA VAL A 158 -5.37 -10.77 -6.82
C VAL A 158 -6.82 -11.04 -6.46
N ASP A 159 -7.05 -11.96 -5.52
CA ASP A 159 -8.39 -12.39 -5.18
C ASP A 159 -8.76 -11.95 -3.76
N HIS A 160 -9.42 -10.81 -3.64
CA HIS A 160 -9.90 -10.29 -2.35
C HIS A 160 -11.34 -10.75 -2.03
N GLY A 161 -11.82 -11.83 -2.65
CA GLY A 161 -13.15 -12.39 -2.47
C GLY A 161 -14.08 -12.17 -3.67
N ASP A 162 -15.27 -12.74 -3.59
CA ASP A 162 -16.14 -12.85 -4.78
C ASP A 162 -16.76 -11.51 -5.21
N VAL A 163 -16.93 -10.56 -4.27
CA VAL A 163 -17.58 -9.26 -4.52
C VAL A 163 -16.63 -8.06 -4.44
N ILE A 164 -15.41 -8.24 -3.91
CA ILE A 164 -14.41 -7.17 -3.79
C ILE A 164 -13.51 -7.19 -5.03
N LYS A 165 -14.04 -6.65 -6.12
CA LYS A 165 -13.39 -6.63 -7.43
C LYS A 165 -13.57 -5.26 -8.08
N PRO A 166 -12.54 -4.79 -8.82
CA PRO A 166 -11.22 -5.39 -9.03
C PRO A 166 -10.27 -5.23 -7.82
N ALA A 167 -9.28 -6.12 -7.67
CA ALA A 167 -8.21 -6.03 -6.68
C ALA A 167 -6.87 -6.43 -7.31
N TYR A 168 -5.80 -5.69 -7.00
CA TYR A 168 -4.47 -5.86 -7.60
C TYR A 168 -3.35 -5.75 -6.57
N GLY A 169 -2.28 -6.52 -6.80
CA GLY A 169 -0.96 -6.30 -6.22
C GLY A 169 -0.02 -5.63 -7.23
N TYR A 170 1.15 -5.23 -6.76
CA TYR A 170 2.16 -4.56 -7.59
C TYR A 170 3.53 -5.18 -7.43
N ARG A 171 4.24 -5.34 -8.55
CA ARG A 171 5.67 -5.62 -8.58
C ARG A 171 6.39 -4.41 -9.14
N ILE A 172 7.30 -3.82 -8.36
CA ILE A 172 8.12 -2.67 -8.72
C ILE A 172 9.53 -3.17 -9.02
N GLU A 173 10.03 -2.88 -10.21
CA GLU A 173 11.34 -3.31 -10.69
C GLU A 173 12.21 -2.11 -11.02
N TYR A 174 13.48 -2.14 -10.57
CA TYR A 174 14.46 -1.12 -10.85
C TYR A 174 15.89 -1.67 -10.70
N ASP A 175 16.71 -1.54 -11.73
CA ASP A 175 18.14 -1.91 -11.73
C ASP A 175 18.39 -3.33 -11.16
N GLY A 176 17.61 -4.31 -11.65
CA GLY A 176 17.73 -5.72 -11.25
C GLY A 176 17.21 -6.05 -9.84
N ARG A 177 16.66 -5.06 -9.12
CA ARG A 177 16.02 -5.22 -7.81
C ARG A 177 14.51 -5.19 -7.94
N SER A 178 13.82 -5.82 -7.00
CA SER A 178 12.35 -5.85 -7.04
C SER A 178 11.69 -5.87 -5.67
N VAL A 179 10.56 -5.18 -5.60
CA VAL A 179 9.67 -5.16 -4.45
C VAL A 179 8.28 -5.59 -4.91
N VAL A 180 7.64 -6.45 -4.12
CA VAL A 180 6.28 -6.89 -4.37
C VAL A 180 5.38 -6.52 -3.21
N ILE A 181 4.21 -5.97 -3.52
CA ILE A 181 3.16 -5.59 -2.57
C ILE A 181 1.90 -6.35 -2.98
N SER A 182 1.37 -7.20 -2.09
CA SER A 182 0.24 -8.08 -2.41
C SER A 182 -1.06 -7.32 -2.70
N GLY A 183 -1.26 -6.13 -2.11
CA GLY A 183 -2.62 -5.62 -1.89
C GLY A 183 -3.38 -6.57 -0.95
N ASP A 184 -4.67 -6.36 -0.78
CA ASP A 184 -5.51 -7.27 0.00
C ASP A 184 -5.93 -8.47 -0.84
N THR A 185 -5.75 -9.65 -0.29
CA THR A 185 -6.00 -10.90 -1.03
C THR A 185 -6.13 -12.11 -0.12
N ARG A 186 -7.00 -13.04 -0.42
CA ARG A 186 -6.85 -14.42 0.07
C ARG A 186 -5.68 -15.11 -0.65
N PHE A 187 -5.25 -16.28 -0.20
CA PHE A 187 -4.16 -17.03 -0.82
C PHE A 187 -4.31 -17.06 -2.35
N ASN A 188 -3.28 -16.62 -3.08
CA ASN A 188 -3.36 -16.41 -4.51
C ASN A 188 -2.06 -16.81 -5.23
N GLU A 189 -2.19 -17.65 -6.26
CA GLU A 189 -1.06 -18.11 -7.08
C GLU A 189 -0.40 -16.97 -7.89
N ASN A 190 -1.15 -15.92 -8.22
CA ASN A 190 -0.59 -14.78 -8.95
C ASN A 190 0.38 -13.97 -8.08
N VAL A 191 0.12 -13.88 -6.75
CA VAL A 191 1.10 -13.32 -5.80
C VAL A 191 2.38 -14.13 -5.81
N ILE A 192 2.29 -15.46 -5.81
CA ILE A 192 3.46 -16.34 -5.88
C ILE A 192 4.21 -16.13 -7.19
N LYS A 193 3.52 -16.16 -8.32
CA LYS A 193 4.11 -15.94 -9.65
C LYS A 193 4.90 -14.65 -9.74
N HIS A 194 4.31 -13.54 -9.27
CA HIS A 194 4.94 -12.22 -9.31
C HIS A 194 5.92 -11.98 -8.16
N GLY A 195 5.81 -12.74 -7.07
CA GLY A 195 6.69 -12.69 -5.89
C GLY A 195 8.00 -13.46 -6.05
N LEU A 196 8.13 -14.33 -7.05
CA LEU A 196 9.32 -15.17 -7.22
C LEU A 196 10.61 -14.33 -7.24
N GLY A 197 11.53 -14.64 -6.30
CA GLY A 197 12.84 -14.03 -6.22
C GLY A 197 12.83 -12.52 -5.93
N ALA A 198 11.75 -11.98 -5.39
CA ALA A 198 11.70 -10.57 -4.98
C ALA A 198 12.74 -10.27 -3.89
N ASP A 199 13.30 -9.07 -3.89
CA ASP A 199 14.15 -8.63 -2.79
C ASP A 199 13.30 -8.42 -1.53
N LEU A 200 12.16 -7.74 -1.66
CA LEU A 200 11.21 -7.50 -0.59
C LEU A 200 9.81 -7.94 -1.04
N LEU A 201 9.15 -8.78 -0.24
CA LEU A 201 7.75 -9.14 -0.42
C LEU A 201 6.93 -8.65 0.78
N ILE A 202 6.10 -7.65 0.54
CA ILE A 202 5.16 -7.06 1.51
C ILE A 202 3.80 -7.69 1.27
N HIS A 203 3.25 -8.38 2.28
CA HIS A 203 2.01 -9.14 2.17
C HIS A 203 1.05 -8.77 3.30
N GLU A 204 -0.23 -8.67 2.99
CA GLU A 204 -1.28 -8.55 3.99
C GLU A 204 -1.41 -9.85 4.80
N VAL A 205 -2.03 -9.80 5.97
CA VAL A 205 -2.29 -11.00 6.76
C VAL A 205 -3.47 -10.83 7.70
N ALA A 206 -4.28 -11.90 7.84
CA ALA A 206 -5.33 -11.99 8.83
C ALA A 206 -5.07 -13.13 9.81
N ILE A 207 -5.43 -12.90 11.07
CA ILE A 207 -5.39 -13.92 12.12
C ILE A 207 -6.59 -13.78 13.05
N ALA A 208 -7.20 -14.92 13.40
CA ALA A 208 -8.24 -15.04 14.40
C ALA A 208 -7.93 -16.22 15.31
N ARG A 209 -8.24 -16.10 16.62
CA ARG A 209 -8.19 -17.25 17.52
C ARG A 209 -9.23 -18.30 17.13
N PRO A 210 -8.96 -19.59 17.34
CA PRO A 210 -9.89 -20.68 16.95
C PRO A 210 -11.31 -20.49 17.49
N GLU A 211 -11.46 -19.96 18.71
CA GLU A 211 -12.74 -19.71 19.36
C GLU A 211 -13.61 -18.73 18.58
N LEU A 212 -13.00 -17.78 17.86
CA LEU A 212 -13.69 -16.79 17.03
C LEU A 212 -14.22 -17.38 15.72
N MET A 213 -13.68 -18.50 15.27
CA MET A 213 -14.07 -19.12 14.00
C MET A 213 -15.48 -19.71 14.00
N THR A 214 -16.17 -19.71 15.13
CA THR A 214 -17.61 -20.03 15.22
C THR A 214 -18.52 -18.86 14.81
N GLU A 215 -17.99 -17.63 14.74
CA GLU A 215 -18.74 -16.43 14.45
C GLU A 215 -18.77 -16.15 12.93
N ALA A 216 -19.97 -16.09 12.35
CA ALA A 216 -20.15 -15.95 10.90
C ALA A 216 -19.51 -14.68 10.30
N TYR A 217 -19.44 -13.56 11.05
CA TYR A 217 -18.80 -12.35 10.56
C TYR A 217 -17.26 -12.50 10.52
N ILE A 218 -16.67 -13.21 11.47
CA ILE A 218 -15.24 -13.55 11.49
C ILE A 218 -14.88 -14.42 10.29
N GLN A 219 -15.68 -15.48 10.06
CA GLN A 219 -15.49 -16.37 8.91
C GLN A 219 -15.54 -15.59 7.59
N ARG A 220 -16.48 -14.63 7.45
CA ARG A 220 -16.56 -13.78 6.24
C ARG A 220 -15.32 -12.92 6.05
N ILE A 221 -14.77 -12.31 7.12
CA ILE A 221 -13.56 -11.52 7.01
C ILE A 221 -12.36 -12.42 6.65
N MET A 222 -12.19 -13.54 7.35
CA MET A 222 -11.11 -14.49 7.07
C MET A 222 -11.17 -15.05 5.64
N ALA A 223 -12.37 -15.19 5.07
CA ALA A 223 -12.55 -15.75 3.73
C ALA A 223 -12.03 -14.90 2.57
N HIS A 224 -11.73 -13.62 2.80
CA HIS A 224 -11.17 -12.74 1.78
C HIS A 224 -9.77 -12.19 2.11
N HIS A 225 -9.14 -12.72 3.16
CA HIS A 225 -7.76 -12.43 3.55
C HIS A 225 -6.90 -13.69 3.59
N THR A 226 -5.59 -13.50 3.58
CA THR A 226 -4.60 -14.59 3.69
C THR A 226 -4.30 -14.86 5.17
N THR A 227 -4.42 -16.11 5.60
CA THR A 227 -4.03 -16.52 6.94
C THR A 227 -2.50 -16.51 7.12
N ALA A 228 -2.02 -16.42 8.37
CA ALA A 228 -0.58 -16.45 8.68
C ALA A 228 0.14 -17.69 8.10
N ARG A 229 -0.52 -18.85 8.17
CA ARG A 229 0.02 -20.11 7.64
C ARG A 229 0.09 -20.11 6.11
N GLU A 230 -0.93 -19.60 5.44
CA GLU A 230 -0.96 -19.46 3.98
C GLU A 230 0.06 -18.42 3.49
N ALA A 231 0.20 -17.28 4.18
CA ALA A 231 1.24 -16.31 3.89
C ALA A 231 2.64 -16.91 4.02
N GLY A 232 2.86 -17.76 5.04
CA GLY A 232 4.09 -18.53 5.16
C GLY A 232 4.34 -19.45 3.95
N VAL A 233 3.31 -20.08 3.38
CA VAL A 233 3.43 -20.85 2.12
C VAL A 233 3.80 -19.94 0.96
N VAL A 234 3.19 -18.75 0.84
CA VAL A 234 3.55 -17.75 -0.19
C VAL A 234 5.03 -17.40 -0.06
N PHE A 235 5.51 -17.04 1.13
CA PHE A 235 6.90 -16.69 1.37
C PHE A 235 7.88 -17.84 1.08
N ALA A 236 7.54 -19.07 1.49
CA ALA A 236 8.37 -20.24 1.21
C ALA A 236 8.51 -20.52 -0.30
N ARG A 237 7.42 -20.33 -1.06
CA ARG A 237 7.40 -20.59 -2.50
C ARG A 237 8.05 -19.45 -3.31
N THR A 238 7.99 -18.22 -2.83
CA THR A 238 8.55 -17.05 -3.52
C THR A 238 10.03 -16.83 -3.20
N GLY A 239 10.49 -17.20 -2.00
CA GLY A 239 11.88 -17.08 -1.55
C GLY A 239 12.41 -15.64 -1.55
N PRO A 240 11.70 -14.64 -0.97
CA PRO A 240 12.18 -13.28 -0.94
C PRO A 240 13.41 -13.14 -0.04
N LYS A 241 14.26 -12.12 -0.28
CA LYS A 241 15.36 -11.81 0.65
C LYS A 241 14.80 -11.38 2.02
N LEU A 242 13.64 -10.71 2.02
CA LEU A 242 12.89 -10.36 3.23
C LEU A 242 11.39 -10.42 2.95
N ALA A 243 10.65 -11.15 3.79
CA ALA A 243 9.20 -11.12 3.86
C ALA A 243 8.75 -10.11 4.92
N VAL A 244 7.69 -9.34 4.63
CA VAL A 244 7.16 -8.33 5.56
C VAL A 244 5.64 -8.40 5.58
N TYR A 245 5.06 -8.37 6.76
CA TYR A 245 3.62 -8.22 6.92
C TYR A 245 3.20 -6.76 6.95
N THR A 246 2.08 -6.45 6.30
CA THR A 246 1.33 -5.20 6.38
C THR A 246 -0.15 -5.50 6.51
N HIS A 247 -1.01 -4.48 6.58
CA HIS A 247 -2.47 -4.66 6.66
C HIS A 247 -2.84 -5.76 7.67
N LEU A 248 -2.51 -5.52 8.95
CA LEU A 248 -2.58 -6.55 10.00
C LEU A 248 -4.01 -6.70 10.52
N VAL A 249 -4.73 -7.69 10.02
CA VAL A 249 -6.12 -7.98 10.41
C VAL A 249 -6.15 -8.90 11.65
N PHE A 250 -6.09 -8.30 12.83
CA PHE A 250 -6.19 -9.02 14.11
C PHE A 250 -7.64 -8.99 14.59
N LEU A 251 -8.35 -10.10 14.43
CA LEU A 251 -9.76 -10.19 14.78
C LEU A 251 -9.97 -10.49 16.27
N ALA A 252 -11.01 -9.90 16.82
CA ALA A 252 -11.40 -10.05 18.23
C ALA A 252 -12.92 -10.00 18.39
N SER A 253 -13.42 -10.43 19.54
CA SER A 253 -14.79 -10.16 20.01
C SER A 253 -14.77 -9.54 21.41
N LYS A 254 -15.96 -9.27 21.96
CA LYS A 254 -16.04 -8.78 23.35
C LYS A 254 -15.55 -9.81 24.38
N GLN A 255 -15.64 -11.10 24.05
CA GLN A 255 -15.31 -12.22 24.92
C GLN A 255 -13.93 -12.81 24.65
N VAL A 256 -13.47 -12.74 23.42
CA VAL A 256 -12.21 -13.34 22.98
C VAL A 256 -11.29 -12.23 22.47
N PRO A 257 -10.13 -12.00 23.11
CA PRO A 257 -9.17 -11.01 22.67
C PRO A 257 -8.55 -11.41 21.33
N SER A 258 -7.97 -10.44 20.62
CA SER A 258 -7.20 -10.73 19.41
C SER A 258 -6.03 -11.67 19.67
N ALA A 259 -5.58 -12.35 18.63
CA ALA A 259 -4.27 -12.98 18.62
C ALA A 259 -3.15 -11.92 18.79
N THR A 260 -1.96 -12.36 19.17
CA THR A 260 -0.79 -11.51 19.36
C THR A 260 0.13 -11.55 18.12
N ILE A 261 1.13 -10.67 18.07
CA ILE A 261 2.20 -10.75 17.06
C ILE A 261 2.97 -12.07 17.19
N ASP A 262 3.19 -12.56 18.41
CA ASP A 262 3.87 -13.84 18.63
C ASP A 262 3.03 -15.01 18.08
N ASP A 263 1.70 -14.98 18.24
CA ASP A 263 0.80 -15.98 17.65
C ASP A 263 0.89 -15.94 16.11
N LEU A 264 0.90 -14.74 15.52
CA LEU A 264 1.06 -14.54 14.07
C LEU A 264 2.37 -15.14 13.55
N ILE A 265 3.49 -14.83 14.22
CA ILE A 265 4.80 -15.36 13.88
C ILE A 265 4.82 -16.89 14.04
N ALA A 266 4.31 -17.42 15.13
CA ALA A 266 4.27 -18.87 15.39
C ALA A 266 3.50 -19.64 14.31
N GLU A 267 2.34 -19.13 13.86
CA GLU A 267 1.57 -19.73 12.77
C GLU A 267 2.33 -19.65 11.44
N THR A 268 2.96 -18.52 11.13
CA THR A 268 3.77 -18.36 9.91
C THR A 268 4.94 -19.33 9.90
N ARG A 269 5.61 -19.52 11.05
CA ARG A 269 6.78 -20.38 11.19
C ARG A 269 6.48 -21.87 10.99
N GLN A 270 5.21 -22.28 10.95
CA GLN A 270 4.84 -23.64 10.58
C GLN A 270 5.11 -23.94 9.08
N THR A 271 5.19 -22.91 8.24
CA THR A 271 5.34 -23.05 6.78
C THR A 271 6.51 -22.25 6.19
N TYR A 272 7.10 -21.30 6.94
CA TYR A 272 8.21 -20.46 6.47
C TYR A 272 9.27 -20.23 7.55
N THR A 273 10.53 -20.50 7.22
CA THR A 273 11.68 -20.34 8.13
C THR A 273 12.64 -19.20 7.73
N GLY A 274 12.38 -18.53 6.61
CA GLY A 274 13.22 -17.44 6.09
C GLY A 274 13.07 -16.11 6.86
N PRO A 275 13.77 -15.06 6.40
CA PRO A 275 13.71 -13.72 7.02
C PRO A 275 12.28 -13.15 6.98
N LEU A 276 11.78 -12.71 8.14
CA LEU A 276 10.42 -12.20 8.32
C LEU A 276 10.43 -11.02 9.29
N GLU A 277 9.74 -9.94 8.89
CA GLU A 277 9.40 -8.79 9.74
C GLU A 277 7.89 -8.62 9.82
N VAL A 278 7.41 -8.13 10.96
CA VAL A 278 6.05 -7.63 11.09
C VAL A 278 6.11 -6.11 10.94
N GLY A 279 5.48 -5.60 9.88
CA GLY A 279 5.53 -4.19 9.54
C GLY A 279 4.93 -3.30 10.63
N GLU A 280 5.55 -2.16 10.81
CA GLU A 280 5.08 -1.06 11.67
C GLU A 280 5.01 0.22 10.82
N ASP A 281 4.15 1.15 11.24
CA ASP A 281 4.10 2.44 10.59
C ASP A 281 5.46 3.14 10.66
N LEU A 282 5.86 3.77 9.55
CA LEU A 282 7.15 4.44 9.34
C LEU A 282 8.37 3.50 9.27
N MET A 283 8.19 2.18 9.31
CA MET A 283 9.28 1.24 9.05
C MET A 283 9.74 1.40 7.60
N CYS A 284 11.05 1.60 7.39
CA CYS A 284 11.66 1.80 6.09
C CYS A 284 12.59 0.63 5.73
N PHE A 285 12.56 0.22 4.48
CA PHE A 285 13.40 -0.83 3.91
C PHE A 285 14.29 -0.22 2.82
N GLU A 286 15.60 -0.38 2.95
CA GLU A 286 16.55 -0.03 1.92
C GLU A 286 16.88 -1.27 1.08
N ILE A 287 16.60 -1.21 -0.23
CA ILE A 287 16.73 -2.34 -1.16
C ILE A 287 18.09 -2.24 -1.88
N GLY A 288 19.06 -2.95 -1.36
CA GLY A 288 20.39 -3.07 -1.94
C GLY A 288 20.76 -4.50 -2.34
N LYS A 289 22.01 -4.87 -2.19
CA LYS A 289 22.45 -6.28 -2.29
C LYS A 289 21.73 -7.16 -1.27
N THR A 290 21.52 -6.61 -0.10
CA THR A 290 20.65 -7.12 0.97
C THR A 290 19.53 -6.11 1.22
N VAL A 291 18.51 -6.51 1.97
CA VAL A 291 17.47 -5.60 2.44
C VAL A 291 17.81 -5.18 3.87
N SER A 292 17.96 -3.88 4.10
CA SER A 292 18.18 -3.32 5.44
C SER A 292 16.88 -2.74 5.97
N VAL A 293 16.63 -2.91 7.28
CA VAL A 293 15.41 -2.45 7.95
C VAL A 293 15.76 -1.30 8.89
N HIS A 294 15.05 -0.18 8.75
CA HIS A 294 15.18 1.00 9.60
C HIS A 294 13.84 1.25 10.30
N ARG A 295 13.90 1.41 11.63
CA ARG A 295 12.76 1.81 12.48
C ARG A 295 13.00 3.22 12.97
N THR A 296 12.00 4.09 12.84
CA THR A 296 12.03 5.48 13.35
C THR A 296 11.61 5.56 14.79
#